data_e9d88f4a07de40c5b298b04d4c6b549c
#
_entry.id   e9d88f4a07de40c5b298b04d4c6b549c
#
_cell.length_a   1.000
_cell.length_b   1.000
_cell.length_c   1.000
_cell.angle_alpha   90.00
_cell.angle_beta   90.00
_cell.angle_gamma   90.00
#
_symmetry.space_group_name_H-M   'P 1'
#
loop_
_entity.id
_entity.type
_entity.pdbx_description
1 polymer ?
#
loop_
_entity_poly.entity_id
_entity_poly.type
_entity_poly.pdbx_seq_one_letter_code
_entity_poly.pdbx_strand_id
1 'polypeptide(L)'
;MVQSTQVAAAPLVLLVPGLNNSGAGHWQTIWEETRGDCQRVELGMWDQPHRNTWINQLNLAIRQADRPVILAAHSLGCLAVAWWAALERPGPDSPVLGALLVAPPEVDHRPHDQRVCT
;
A
#
# COMPACT_ATOMS: atom_id res chain seq x y z
N MET A 1 28.23 -9.85 18.78
CA MET A 1 27.46 -9.80 18.59
C MET A 1 26.62 -9.87 18.29
N VAL A 2 26.50 -10.06 17.97
CA VAL A 2 25.66 -10.13 17.51
C VAL A 2 24.71 -9.88 17.45
N GLN A 3 24.62 -9.78 17.80
CA GLN A 3 23.49 -9.52 17.76
C GLN A 3 22.96 -8.52 17.00
N SER A 4 23.43 -7.66 16.82
CA SER A 4 22.87 -6.72 15.89
C SER A 4 22.52 -7.35 14.57
N THR A 5 23.26 -8.29 14.18
CA THR A 5 22.99 -8.97 12.92
C THR A 5 21.81 -9.89 13.02
N GLN A 6 21.52 -10.33 14.21
CA GLN A 6 20.37 -11.17 14.40
C GLN A 6 19.10 -10.39 14.47
N VAL A 7 19.20 -9.12 14.76
CA VAL A 7 18.01 -8.28 14.86
C VAL A 7 17.59 -7.93 13.45
N ALA A 8 16.48 -8.48 13.03
CA ALA A 8 15.93 -8.11 11.73
C ALA A 8 15.63 -6.63 11.71
N ALA A 9 15.87 -6.00 10.59
CA ALA A 9 15.47 -4.62 10.42
C ALA A 9 13.96 -4.50 10.68
N ALA A 10 13.57 -3.46 11.38
CA ALA A 10 12.16 -3.21 11.57
C ALA A 10 11.49 -3.02 10.22
N PRO A 11 10.29 -3.54 10.03
CA PRO A 11 9.61 -3.39 8.75
C PRO A 11 9.36 -1.94 8.40
N LEU A 12 9.40 -1.65 7.12
CA LEU A 12 8.94 -0.39 6.60
C LEU A 12 7.44 -0.48 6.35
N VAL A 13 6.69 0.47 6.85
CA VAL A 13 5.25 0.52 6.61
C VAL A 13 5.01 1.42 5.42
N LEU A 14 4.57 0.83 4.32
CA LEU A 14 4.20 1.58 3.13
C LEU A 14 2.72 1.95 3.22
N LEU A 15 2.45 3.23 3.24
CA LEU A 15 1.09 3.75 3.30
C LEU A 15 0.54 3.85 1.90
N VAL A 16 -0.56 3.13 1.64
CA VAL A 16 -1.16 3.07 0.31
C VAL A 16 -2.47 3.82 0.35
N PRO A 17 -2.50 5.08 -0.08
CA PRO A 17 -3.71 5.89 0.01
C PRO A 17 -4.74 5.51 -1.04
N GLY A 18 -5.91 6.12 -0.92
CA GLY A 18 -6.98 5.90 -1.87
C GLY A 18 -7.18 7.07 -2.80
N LEU A 19 -8.41 7.21 -3.25
CA LEU A 19 -8.79 8.28 -4.17
C LEU A 19 -8.45 9.64 -3.55
N ASN A 20 -7.89 10.51 -4.34
CA ASN A 20 -7.50 11.86 -3.94
C ASN A 20 -6.45 11.90 -2.84
N ASN A 21 -5.75 10.78 -2.62
CA ASN A 21 -4.68 10.72 -1.63
C ASN A 21 -5.23 10.90 -0.20
N SER A 22 -4.35 10.97 0.75
CA SER A 22 -4.74 11.14 2.15
C SER A 22 -4.37 12.55 2.59
N GLY A 23 -5.37 13.31 2.98
CA GLY A 23 -5.17 14.70 3.38
C GLY A 23 -4.64 14.84 4.79
N ALA A 24 -4.56 16.10 5.21
CA ALA A 24 -4.03 16.48 6.49
C ALA A 24 -4.86 15.97 7.62
N GLY A 25 -4.87 15.35 8.44
CA GLY A 25 -5.75 14.82 9.47
C GLY A 25 -6.12 13.37 9.26
N HIS A 26 -5.80 12.83 8.09
CA HIS A 26 -6.04 11.43 7.81
C HIS A 26 -5.00 10.58 8.58
N TRP A 27 -5.42 9.39 9.01
CA TRP A 27 -4.54 8.57 9.83
C TRP A 27 -3.23 8.22 9.12
N GLN A 28 -3.27 8.04 7.80
CA GLN A 28 -2.04 7.76 7.06
C GLN A 28 -1.09 8.94 7.08
N THR A 29 -1.63 10.14 6.96
CA THR A 29 -0.80 11.35 7.02
C THR A 29 -0.22 11.52 8.41
N ILE A 30 -1.02 11.27 9.43
CA ILE A 30 -0.55 11.35 10.80
C ILE A 30 0.57 10.34 11.05
N TRP A 31 0.39 9.12 10.56
CA TRP A 31 1.45 8.11 10.71
C TRP A 31 2.72 8.52 9.99
N GLU A 32 2.57 9.06 8.78
CA GLU A 32 3.74 9.50 8.02
C GLU A 32 4.52 10.57 8.78
N GLU A 33 3.80 11.49 9.42
CA GLU A 33 4.41 12.61 10.11
C GLU A 33 4.98 12.26 11.48
N THR A 34 4.42 11.24 12.12
CA THR A 34 4.78 10.96 13.51
C THR A 34 5.59 9.69 13.69
N ARG A 35 5.65 8.83 12.68
CA ARG A 35 6.36 7.56 12.79
C ARG A 35 7.50 7.53 11.79
N GLY A 36 8.67 7.16 12.28
CA GLY A 36 9.84 7.07 11.42
C GLY A 36 9.85 5.85 10.51
N ASP A 37 8.94 4.90 10.73
CA ASP A 37 8.89 3.66 9.96
C ASP A 37 7.83 3.68 8.86
N CYS A 38 7.21 4.81 8.59
CA CYS A 38 6.15 4.93 7.59
C CYS A 38 6.59 5.77 6.41
N GLN A 39 6.21 5.32 5.23
CA GLN A 39 6.51 6.05 4.00
C GLN A 39 5.30 5.92 3.08
N ARG A 40 4.86 7.04 2.53
CA ARG A 40 3.72 7.05 1.62
C ARG A 40 4.14 6.59 0.25
N VAL A 41 3.33 5.75 -0.37
CA VAL A 41 3.52 5.37 -1.77
C VAL A 41 2.93 6.45 -2.65
N GLU A 42 3.71 6.94 -3.59
CA GLU A 42 3.25 7.95 -4.54
C GLU A 42 2.63 7.26 -5.73
N LEU A 43 1.35 6.95 -5.62
CA LEU A 43 0.65 6.23 -6.69
C LEU A 43 0.40 7.11 -7.91
N GLY A 44 0.18 8.40 -7.69
CA GLY A 44 -0.10 9.31 -8.78
C GLY A 44 -1.52 9.18 -9.29
N MET A 45 -1.91 10.10 -10.17
CA MET A 45 -3.24 10.11 -10.78
C MET A 45 -4.33 9.96 -9.72
N TRP A 46 -4.21 10.75 -8.66
CA TRP A 46 -5.02 10.58 -7.46
C TRP A 46 -6.51 10.76 -7.69
N ASP A 47 -6.87 11.65 -8.62
CA ASP A 47 -8.27 11.95 -8.92
C ASP A 47 -8.86 11.05 -9.99
N GLN A 48 -8.02 10.34 -10.71
CA GLN A 48 -8.44 9.37 -11.72
C GLN A 48 -7.52 8.17 -11.66
N PRO A 49 -7.69 7.34 -10.64
CA PRO A 49 -6.79 6.21 -10.44
C PRO A 49 -6.73 5.30 -11.64
N HIS A 50 -5.54 4.91 -11.99
CA HIS A 50 -5.30 4.01 -13.10
C HIS A 50 -4.73 2.71 -12.55
N ARG A 51 -5.41 1.62 -12.81
CA ARG A 51 -5.07 0.33 -12.22
C ARG A 51 -3.60 -0.03 -12.45
N ASN A 52 -3.18 -0.02 -13.70
CA ASN A 52 -1.82 -0.45 -14.02
C ASN A 52 -0.77 0.48 -13.43
N THR A 53 -1.05 1.78 -13.47
CA THR A 53 -0.13 2.75 -12.88
C THR A 53 0.00 2.52 -11.38
N TRP A 54 -1.11 2.30 -10.70
CA TRP A 54 -1.07 2.10 -9.27
C TRP A 54 -0.36 0.79 -8.89
N ILE A 55 -0.61 -0.29 -9.65
CA ILE A 55 0.10 -1.55 -9.41
C ILE A 55 1.59 -1.35 -9.60
N ASN A 56 1.99 -0.67 -10.66
CA ASN A 56 3.41 -0.47 -10.95
C ASN A 56 4.09 0.40 -9.90
N GLN A 57 3.42 1.46 -9.47
CA GLN A 57 4.00 2.34 -8.45
C GLN A 57 4.12 1.62 -7.11
N LEU A 58 3.12 0.83 -6.77
CA LEU A 58 3.19 0.05 -5.54
C LEU A 58 4.32 -0.98 -5.61
N ASN A 59 4.42 -1.69 -6.73
CA ASN A 59 5.47 -2.69 -6.89
C ASN A 59 6.84 -2.05 -6.83
N LEU A 60 6.99 -0.90 -7.45
CA LEU A 60 8.26 -0.19 -7.41
C LEU A 60 8.63 0.20 -5.98
N ALA A 61 7.68 0.72 -5.22
CA ALA A 61 7.94 1.09 -3.84
C ALA A 61 8.37 -0.12 -3.01
N ILE A 62 7.72 -1.25 -3.22
CA ILE A 62 8.08 -2.48 -2.51
C ILE A 62 9.49 -2.91 -2.87
N ARG A 63 9.83 -2.85 -4.15
CA ARG A 63 11.14 -3.29 -4.61
C ARG A 63 12.26 -2.35 -4.19
N GLN A 64 11.97 -1.08 -4.03
CA GLN A 64 12.96 -0.11 -3.59
C GLN A 64 13.20 -0.16 -2.09
N ALA A 65 12.31 -0.78 -1.34
CA ALA A 65 12.51 -0.92 0.09
C ALA A 65 13.66 -1.92 0.32
N ASP A 66 14.54 -1.57 1.23
CA ASP A 66 15.70 -2.41 1.52
C ASP A 66 15.47 -3.28 2.73
N ARG A 67 14.22 -3.50 3.10
CA ARG A 67 13.85 -4.25 4.29
C ARG A 67 12.43 -4.76 4.14
N PRO A 68 12.00 -5.66 5.02
CA PRO A 68 10.62 -6.16 4.97
C PRO A 68 9.61 -5.05 5.04
N VAL A 69 8.47 -5.27 4.41
CA VAL A 69 7.44 -4.25 4.20
C VAL A 69 6.12 -4.74 4.75
N ILE A 70 5.40 -3.83 5.38
CA ILE A 70 3.98 -4.01 5.72
C ILE A 70 3.23 -2.95 4.93
N LEU A 71 2.16 -3.37 4.26
CA LEU A 71 1.33 -2.44 3.50
C LEU A 71 0.17 -1.98 4.37
N ALA A 72 0.00 -0.68 4.50
CA ALA A 72 -1.11 -0.12 5.27
C ALA A 72 -1.96 0.71 4.33
N ALA A 73 -3.04 0.11 3.86
CA ALA A 73 -3.85 0.68 2.80
C ALA A 73 -5.18 1.20 3.32
N HIS A 74 -5.72 2.19 2.64
CA HIS A 74 -6.99 2.79 2.98
C HIS A 74 -7.86 2.92 1.75
N SER A 75 -9.13 2.53 1.88
CA SER A 75 -10.14 2.72 0.85
C SER A 75 -9.69 2.12 -0.49
N LEU A 76 -9.65 2.91 -1.54
CA LEU A 76 -9.27 2.42 -2.87
C LEU A 76 -7.84 1.90 -2.91
N GLY A 77 -6.99 2.36 -2.00
CA GLY A 77 -5.66 1.79 -1.87
C GLY A 77 -5.68 0.30 -1.53
N CYS A 78 -6.73 -0.16 -0.87
CA CYS A 78 -6.89 -1.59 -0.61
C CYS A 78 -7.05 -2.38 -1.90
N LEU A 79 -7.73 -1.81 -2.90
CA LEU A 79 -7.81 -2.45 -4.21
C LEU A 79 -6.46 -2.50 -4.91
N ALA A 80 -5.68 -1.44 -4.77
CA ALA A 80 -4.32 -1.44 -5.34
C ALA A 80 -3.51 -2.60 -4.77
N VAL A 81 -3.61 -2.83 -3.47
CA VAL A 81 -2.93 -3.94 -2.82
C VAL A 81 -3.47 -5.28 -3.35
N ALA A 82 -4.77 -5.39 -3.48
CA ALA A 82 -5.38 -6.63 -3.99
C ALA A 82 -4.97 -6.91 -5.43
N TRP A 83 -4.99 -5.88 -6.27
CA TRP A 83 -4.54 -6.03 -7.66
C TRP A 83 -3.08 -6.43 -7.73
N TRP A 84 -2.24 -5.78 -6.93
CA TRP A 84 -0.82 -6.10 -6.88
C TRP A 84 -0.62 -7.55 -6.46
N ALA A 85 -1.30 -7.99 -5.41
CA ALA A 85 -1.15 -9.36 -4.93
C ALA A 85 -1.63 -10.38 -5.95
N ALA A 86 -2.72 -10.08 -6.65
CA ALA A 86 -3.24 -10.98 -7.67
C ALA A 86 -2.27 -11.13 -8.83
N LEU A 87 -1.58 -10.05 -9.18
CA LEU A 87 -0.64 -10.06 -10.30
C LEU A 87 0.69 -10.68 -9.90
N GLU A 88 1.24 -10.27 -8.77
CA GLU A 88 2.60 -10.69 -8.37
C GLU A 88 2.62 -12.00 -7.63
N ARG A 89 1.50 -12.41 -7.05
CA ARG A 89 1.38 -13.68 -6.33
C ARG A 89 2.53 -13.86 -5.33
N PRO A 90 2.67 -12.95 -4.36
CA PRO A 90 3.80 -13.03 -3.45
C PRO A 90 3.80 -14.34 -2.67
N GLY A 91 4.98 -14.95 -2.63
CA GLY A 91 5.18 -16.19 -1.90
C GLY A 91 5.94 -15.96 -0.61
N PRO A 92 6.42 -17.05 0.00
CA PRO A 92 7.13 -16.93 1.27
C PRO A 92 8.38 -16.07 1.21
N ASP A 93 8.97 -15.92 0.02
CA ASP A 93 10.17 -15.12 -0.13
C ASP A 93 9.88 -13.65 -0.38
N SER A 94 8.61 -13.27 -0.43
CA SER A 94 8.26 -11.88 -0.68
C SER A 94 8.72 -11.01 0.49
N PRO A 95 9.19 -9.80 0.22
CA PRO A 95 9.48 -8.87 1.31
C PRO A 95 8.23 -8.37 2.03
N VAL A 96 7.06 -8.56 1.45
CA VAL A 96 5.82 -8.09 2.06
C VAL A 96 5.38 -9.09 3.11
N LEU A 97 5.40 -8.65 4.36
CA LEU A 97 5.03 -9.48 5.51
C LEU A 97 3.53 -9.57 5.70
N GLY A 98 2.80 -8.56 5.29
CA GLY A 98 1.36 -8.53 5.47
C GLY A 98 0.79 -7.20 5.06
N ALA A 99 -0.51 -7.07 5.21
CA ALA A 99 -1.20 -5.84 4.84
C ALA A 99 -2.31 -5.54 5.84
N LEU A 100 -2.40 -4.27 6.22
CA LEU A 100 -3.52 -3.74 6.96
C LEU A 100 -4.45 -3.06 5.96
N LEU A 101 -5.67 -3.53 5.86
CA LEU A 101 -6.64 -2.98 4.91
C LEU A 101 -7.75 -2.28 5.69
N VAL A 102 -7.78 -0.97 5.57
CA VAL A 102 -8.72 -0.15 6.34
C VAL A 102 -9.76 0.43 5.41
N ALA A 103 -11.03 0.18 5.72
CA ALA A 103 -12.16 0.69 4.97
C ALA A 103 -12.07 0.39 3.48
N PRO A 104 -11.85 -0.88 3.09
CA PRO A 104 -11.80 -1.18 1.67
C PRO A 104 -13.13 -0.82 1.01
N PRO A 105 -13.09 -0.38 -0.24
CA PRO A 105 -14.32 -0.03 -0.92
C PRO A 105 -15.18 -1.26 -1.14
N GLU A 106 -16.48 -1.06 -1.08
CA GLU A 106 -17.40 -2.14 -1.37
C GLU A 106 -17.40 -2.39 -2.87
N VAL A 107 -17.22 -3.64 -3.25
CA VAL A 107 -17.27 -4.01 -4.67
C VAL A 107 -18.67 -4.50 -4.96
N ASP A 108 -19.40 -3.71 -5.75
CA ASP A 108 -20.77 -4.01 -6.07
C ASP A 108 -20.81 -4.76 -7.39
N HIS A 109 -21.65 -5.78 -7.47
CA HIS A 109 -21.76 -6.58 -8.67
C HIS A 109 -22.68 -5.99 -9.73
N ARG A 110 -23.30 -4.87 -9.46
CA ARG A 110 -24.17 -4.23 -10.43
C ARG A 110 -23.34 -3.73 -11.60
N PRO A 111 -23.76 -4.03 -12.83
CA PRO A 111 -22.96 -3.69 -13.98
C PRO A 111 -22.68 -2.20 -14.15
N HIS A 112 -23.61 -1.36 -13.68
CA HIS A 112 -23.48 0.08 -13.85
C HIS A 112 -22.69 0.73 -12.72
N ASP A 113 -22.17 -0.05 -11.80
CA ASP A 113 -21.44 0.53 -10.68
C ASP A 113 -20.06 0.96 -11.15
N GLN A 114 -19.88 2.22 -11.26
CA GLN A 114 -18.64 2.79 -11.77
C GLN A 114 -17.80 3.40 -10.69
N ARG A 115 -18.18 3.22 -9.46
CA ARG A 115 -17.48 3.93 -8.38
C ARG A 115 -16.11 3.40 -8.12
N VAL A 116 -15.89 2.16 -8.40
CA VAL A 116 -14.57 1.58 -8.22
C VAL A 116 -13.86 1.69 -9.54
N CYS A 117 -13.04 2.70 -9.65
CA CYS A 117 -12.29 2.93 -10.87
C CYS A 117 -11.16 1.94 -11.00
N THR A 118 -11.02 1.40 -12.15
CA THR A 118 -9.93 0.44 -12.38
C THR A 118 -9.07 0.85 -13.54
#